data_ae36a4348cb2da5c1aeb1d549996dbe0
#
_entry.id   ae36a4348cb2da5c1aeb1d549996dbe0
#
_cell.length_a   1.000
_cell.length_b   1.000
_cell.length_c   1.000
_cell.angle_alpha   90.00
_cell.angle_beta   90.00
_cell.angle_gamma   90.00
#
_symmetry.space_group_name_H-M   'P 1'
#
loop_
_entity.id
_entity.type
_entity.pdbx_description
1 polymer ?
#
loop_
_entity_poly.entity_id
_entity_poly.type
_entity_poly.pdbx_seq_one_letter_code
_entity_poly.pdbx_strand_id
1 'polypeptide(L)'
;MVDIHCHILFGLDDGADSLETAQKMAEMAIADGITHVIATPHANSTYPFLPEAIRERRDELQSRLNGQLVLATGCDFHLSYENVEDLRPNPTKYTLNQKKYLLVEFNDFSIPPSMDQTLHLLQLYGATPIITHPERNPLIRANPDRMYRWMRQGCYVQVTAQSLLGRFGSQAQVMAETWLRDGIIHFVASDAHNLSSRPLQLKDAREKVADKVGKNVAQALFEDNPRAAFDGRPLPYVPELPDDLGQAPGATPKRRKRFWFF
;
A
#
# COMPACT_ATOMS: atom_id res chain seq x y z
N MET A 1 13.82 -1.06 7.55
CA MET A 1 12.61 -0.67 6.77
C MET A 1 11.43 -1.54 7.18
N VAL A 2 10.21 -1.12 6.86
CA VAL A 2 8.97 -1.88 7.11
C VAL A 2 8.22 -2.03 5.80
N ASP A 3 7.82 -3.26 5.45
CA ASP A 3 7.01 -3.54 4.27
C ASP A 3 5.57 -3.87 4.66
N ILE A 4 4.62 -3.15 4.10
CA ILE A 4 3.20 -3.28 4.44
C ILE A 4 2.37 -4.01 3.38
N HIS A 5 3.00 -4.46 2.29
CA HIS A 5 2.33 -5.15 1.18
C HIS A 5 3.24 -6.22 0.59
N CYS A 6 2.96 -7.49 0.89
CA CYS A 6 3.78 -8.62 0.49
C CYS A 6 3.00 -9.95 0.52
N HIS A 7 3.18 -10.79 -0.51
CA HIS A 7 2.56 -12.12 -0.66
C HIS A 7 3.54 -13.23 -0.26
N ILE A 8 4.15 -13.08 0.93
CA ILE A 8 5.18 -14.00 1.43
C ILE A 8 4.62 -15.32 1.97
N LEU A 9 3.33 -15.38 2.38
CA LEU A 9 2.75 -16.57 2.98
C LEU A 9 2.39 -17.60 1.92
N PHE A 10 2.94 -18.79 2.06
CA PHE A 10 2.91 -19.82 1.03
C PHE A 10 1.55 -20.50 0.85
N GLY A 11 1.19 -20.76 -0.41
CA GLY A 11 0.02 -21.56 -0.78
C GLY A 11 -1.32 -20.92 -0.46
N LEU A 12 -1.38 -19.57 -0.39
CA LEU A 12 -2.61 -18.81 -0.14
C LEU A 12 -3.10 -18.08 -1.39
N ASP A 13 -2.17 -17.61 -2.23
CA ASP A 13 -2.45 -16.85 -3.44
C ASP A 13 -1.34 -17.08 -4.50
N ASP A 14 -1.11 -16.12 -5.39
CA ASP A 14 -0.06 -16.18 -6.43
C ASP A 14 1.34 -15.73 -5.94
N GLY A 15 1.52 -15.59 -4.62
CA GLY A 15 2.80 -15.31 -3.99
C GLY A 15 3.68 -16.56 -3.82
N ALA A 16 4.26 -16.76 -2.64
CA ALA A 16 5.11 -17.91 -2.35
C ALA A 16 4.35 -19.24 -2.53
N ASP A 17 4.89 -20.14 -3.30
CA ASP A 17 4.28 -21.47 -3.57
C ASP A 17 4.54 -22.49 -2.46
N SER A 18 5.60 -22.31 -1.68
CA SER A 18 6.06 -23.24 -0.66
C SER A 18 6.68 -22.51 0.53
N LEU A 19 6.75 -23.19 1.68
CA LEU A 19 7.45 -22.69 2.87
C LEU A 19 8.92 -22.37 2.57
N GLU A 20 9.56 -23.16 1.72
CA GLU A 20 10.95 -22.93 1.31
C GLU A 20 11.09 -21.62 0.53
N THR A 21 10.18 -21.35 -0.41
CA THR A 21 10.14 -20.07 -1.16
C THR A 21 9.86 -18.90 -0.21
N ALA A 22 8.90 -19.04 0.70
CA ALA A 22 8.59 -18.03 1.72
C ALA A 22 9.80 -17.71 2.61
N GLN A 23 10.54 -18.75 3.04
CA GLN A 23 11.75 -18.57 3.83
C GLN A 23 12.85 -17.83 3.04
N LYS A 24 13.09 -18.17 1.79
CA LYS A 24 14.04 -17.47 0.91
C LYS A 24 13.63 -16.00 0.68
N MET A 25 12.32 -15.72 0.53
CA MET A 25 11.83 -14.33 0.45
C MET A 25 12.11 -13.58 1.77
N ALA A 26 11.92 -14.22 2.92
CA ALA A 26 12.23 -13.61 4.22
C ALA A 26 13.75 -13.35 4.38
N GLU A 27 14.61 -14.28 3.97
CA GLU A 27 16.07 -14.11 3.97
C GLU A 27 16.49 -12.94 3.08
N MET A 28 15.86 -12.80 1.91
CA MET A 28 16.07 -11.67 1.01
C MET A 28 15.66 -10.34 1.68
N ALA A 29 14.52 -10.29 2.36
CA ALA A 29 14.06 -9.11 3.10
C ALA A 29 15.06 -8.71 4.20
N ILE A 30 15.54 -9.69 4.99
CA ILE A 30 16.53 -9.46 6.05
C ILE A 30 17.82 -8.89 5.45
N ALA A 31 18.32 -9.48 4.37
CA ALA A 31 19.52 -9.00 3.68
C ALA A 31 19.36 -7.58 3.10
N ASP A 32 18.14 -7.22 2.71
CA ASP A 32 17.79 -5.89 2.19
C ASP A 32 17.60 -4.84 3.32
N GLY A 33 17.60 -5.26 4.60
CA GLY A 33 17.42 -4.39 5.76
C GLY A 33 15.96 -4.13 6.13
N ILE A 34 15.04 -4.99 5.70
CA ILE A 34 13.64 -5.00 6.14
C ILE A 34 13.58 -5.72 7.48
N THR A 35 12.90 -5.13 8.46
CA THR A 35 12.79 -5.67 9.83
C THR A 35 11.38 -6.13 10.18
N HIS A 36 10.37 -5.61 9.48
CA HIS A 36 8.96 -5.94 9.67
C HIS A 36 8.29 -6.09 8.32
N VAL A 37 7.46 -7.12 8.19
CA VAL A 37 6.64 -7.38 7.00
C VAL A 37 5.20 -7.63 7.44
N ILE A 38 4.25 -6.99 6.76
CA ILE A 38 2.85 -7.39 6.84
C ILE A 38 2.56 -8.25 5.62
N ALA A 39 2.32 -9.51 5.84
CA ALA A 39 1.86 -10.42 4.81
C ALA A 39 0.39 -10.13 4.47
N THR A 40 0.12 -9.85 3.21
CA THR A 40 -1.17 -9.37 2.73
C THR A 40 -1.68 -10.22 1.57
N PRO A 41 -2.04 -11.49 1.80
CA PRO A 41 -2.61 -12.32 0.75
C PRO A 41 -3.87 -11.67 0.19
N HIS A 42 -4.15 -11.94 -1.07
CA HIS A 42 -5.34 -11.46 -1.75
C HIS A 42 -6.65 -11.90 -1.07
N ALA A 43 -7.67 -11.05 -1.18
CA ALA A 43 -9.06 -11.40 -0.98
C ALA A 43 -9.85 -11.06 -2.26
N ASN A 44 -10.03 -12.02 -3.14
CA ASN A 44 -10.76 -11.84 -4.40
C ASN A 44 -11.50 -13.12 -4.81
N SER A 45 -12.13 -13.13 -5.98
CA SER A 45 -12.90 -14.28 -6.46
C SER A 45 -12.06 -15.53 -6.72
N THR A 46 -10.75 -15.39 -6.91
CA THR A 46 -9.82 -16.51 -7.15
C THR A 46 -9.22 -17.01 -5.84
N TYR A 47 -8.89 -16.10 -4.93
CA TYR A 47 -8.22 -16.38 -3.67
C TYR A 47 -9.12 -15.98 -2.49
N PRO A 48 -9.78 -16.94 -1.83
CA PRO A 48 -10.60 -16.66 -0.66
C PRO A 48 -9.74 -16.28 0.54
N PHE A 49 -10.15 -15.26 1.28
CA PHE A 49 -9.44 -14.83 2.48
C PHE A 49 -9.77 -15.73 3.67
N LEU A 50 -8.82 -16.55 4.09
CA LEU A 50 -8.96 -17.56 5.14
C LEU A 50 -8.11 -17.19 6.38
N PRO A 51 -8.64 -16.43 7.35
CA PRO A 51 -7.86 -15.90 8.48
C PRO A 51 -7.11 -16.94 9.29
N GLU A 52 -7.69 -18.14 9.47
CA GLU A 52 -7.07 -19.24 10.20
C GLU A 52 -5.83 -19.75 9.47
N ALA A 53 -5.95 -20.07 8.19
CA ALA A 53 -4.84 -20.53 7.36
C ALA A 53 -3.73 -19.46 7.27
N ILE A 54 -4.09 -18.18 7.14
CA ILE A 54 -3.15 -17.06 7.11
C ILE A 54 -2.33 -17.02 8.42
N ARG A 55 -2.99 -17.15 9.58
CA ARG A 55 -2.30 -17.19 10.88
C ARG A 55 -1.38 -18.40 11.00
N GLU A 56 -1.84 -19.58 10.63
CA GLU A 56 -1.04 -20.81 10.65
C GLU A 56 0.23 -20.67 9.80
N ARG A 57 0.10 -20.20 8.56
CA ARG A 57 1.25 -19.98 7.66
C ARG A 57 2.20 -18.92 8.20
N ARG A 58 1.66 -17.82 8.77
CA ARG A 58 2.47 -16.79 9.40
C ARG A 58 3.26 -17.35 10.59
N ASP A 59 2.63 -18.11 11.47
CA ASP A 59 3.26 -18.67 12.68
C ASP A 59 4.32 -19.72 12.32
N GLU A 60 4.04 -20.57 11.32
CA GLU A 60 5.00 -21.53 10.80
C GLU A 60 6.24 -20.83 10.22
N LEU A 61 6.06 -19.84 9.34
CA LEU A 61 7.19 -19.09 8.78
C LEU A 61 7.93 -18.31 9.87
N GLN A 62 7.21 -17.62 10.77
CA GLN A 62 7.81 -16.86 11.87
C GLN A 62 8.71 -17.72 12.75
N SER A 63 8.35 -18.97 13.01
CA SER A 63 9.15 -19.90 13.81
C SER A 63 10.53 -20.20 13.20
N ARG A 64 10.67 -20.04 11.89
CA ARG A 64 11.92 -20.28 11.14
C ARG A 64 12.86 -19.07 11.11
N LEU A 65 12.39 -17.88 11.47
CA LEU A 65 13.13 -16.63 11.24
C LEU A 65 14.02 -16.18 12.41
N ASN A 66 14.07 -16.93 13.51
CA ASN A 66 14.93 -16.66 14.68
C ASN A 66 14.86 -15.19 15.18
N GLY A 67 13.69 -14.53 15.05
CA GLY A 67 13.49 -13.15 15.47
C GLY A 67 14.13 -12.07 14.58
N GLN A 68 14.74 -12.44 13.46
CA GLN A 68 15.41 -11.49 12.55
C GLN A 68 14.42 -10.66 11.71
N LEU A 69 13.22 -11.17 11.48
CA LEU A 69 12.13 -10.50 10.79
C LEU A 69 10.83 -10.71 11.58
N VAL A 70 10.07 -9.64 11.77
CA VAL A 70 8.76 -9.69 12.43
C VAL A 70 7.67 -9.76 11.37
N LEU A 71 6.84 -10.79 11.43
CA LEU A 71 5.71 -10.97 10.52
C LEU A 71 4.39 -10.59 11.21
N ALA A 72 3.61 -9.76 10.53
CA ALA A 72 2.20 -9.54 10.83
C ALA A 72 1.35 -9.96 9.63
N THR A 73 0.02 -9.91 9.77
CA THR A 73 -0.91 -10.26 8.70
C THR A 73 -1.85 -9.09 8.40
N GLY A 74 -2.31 -9.02 7.18
CA GLY A 74 -3.28 -8.09 6.64
C GLY A 74 -3.91 -8.71 5.41
N CYS A 75 -4.40 -7.87 4.51
CA CYS A 75 -5.04 -8.31 3.28
C CYS A 75 -4.76 -7.31 2.16
N ASP A 76 -4.45 -7.79 0.97
CA ASP A 76 -4.66 -7.02 -0.26
C ASP A 76 -6.12 -7.19 -0.68
N PHE A 77 -6.92 -6.22 -0.25
CA PHE A 77 -8.38 -6.30 -0.28
C PHE A 77 -8.90 -5.83 -1.64
N HIS A 78 -9.28 -6.79 -2.47
CA HIS A 78 -9.96 -6.47 -3.72
C HIS A 78 -11.36 -5.90 -3.46
N LEU A 79 -11.63 -4.73 -3.99
CA LEU A 79 -12.85 -4.00 -3.72
C LEU A 79 -14.02 -4.58 -4.55
N SER A 80 -14.72 -5.54 -3.97
CA SER A 80 -15.96 -6.16 -4.48
C SER A 80 -17.10 -5.94 -3.50
N TYR A 81 -18.34 -6.13 -3.98
CA TYR A 81 -19.53 -6.04 -3.13
C TYR A 81 -19.46 -7.06 -1.98
N GLU A 82 -19.12 -8.30 -2.30
CA GLU A 82 -19.05 -9.42 -1.36
C GLU A 82 -18.02 -9.16 -0.25
N ASN A 83 -16.84 -8.67 -0.62
CA ASN A 83 -15.79 -8.35 0.35
C ASN A 83 -16.19 -7.18 1.26
N VAL A 84 -16.85 -6.15 0.73
CA VAL A 84 -17.32 -5.00 1.54
C VAL A 84 -18.38 -5.43 2.55
N GLU A 85 -19.34 -6.28 2.15
CA GLU A 85 -20.36 -6.80 3.06
C GLU A 85 -19.78 -7.73 4.13
N ASP A 86 -18.78 -8.55 3.79
CA ASP A 86 -18.09 -9.42 4.76
C ASP A 86 -17.17 -8.63 5.72
N LEU A 87 -16.58 -7.52 5.26
CA LEU A 87 -15.80 -6.61 6.10
C LEU A 87 -16.65 -5.89 7.15
N ARG A 88 -17.88 -5.51 6.80
CA ARG A 88 -18.77 -4.65 7.59
C ARG A 88 -18.90 -5.07 9.07
N PRO A 89 -19.20 -6.34 9.43
CA PRO A 89 -19.34 -6.76 10.83
C PRO A 89 -18.01 -6.84 11.59
N ASN A 90 -16.89 -7.01 10.90
CA ASN A 90 -15.57 -7.13 11.50
C ASN A 90 -14.47 -6.58 10.59
N PRO A 91 -14.31 -5.26 10.50
CA PRO A 91 -13.34 -4.64 9.60
C PRO A 91 -11.89 -5.03 9.91
N THR A 92 -11.56 -5.30 11.17
CA THR A 92 -10.20 -5.69 11.56
C THR A 92 -9.76 -7.03 11.00
N LYS A 93 -10.68 -7.86 10.52
CA LYS A 93 -10.39 -9.12 9.82
C LYS A 93 -9.42 -8.92 8.65
N TYR A 94 -9.55 -7.82 7.92
CA TYR A 94 -8.81 -7.52 6.70
C TYR A 94 -7.72 -6.47 6.87
N THR A 95 -7.76 -5.69 7.96
CA THR A 95 -6.84 -4.56 8.14
C THR A 95 -5.42 -5.01 8.48
N LEU A 96 -4.45 -4.15 8.16
CA LEU A 96 -3.04 -4.35 8.45
C LEU A 96 -2.81 -4.55 9.94
N ASN A 97 -2.23 -5.70 10.32
CA ASN A 97 -1.95 -6.11 11.69
C ASN A 97 -3.19 -6.03 12.61
N GLN A 98 -4.39 -6.26 12.04
CA GLN A 98 -5.68 -6.17 12.73
C GLN A 98 -5.89 -4.81 13.44
N LYS A 99 -5.38 -3.72 12.84
CA LYS A 99 -5.52 -2.34 13.33
C LYS A 99 -6.58 -1.58 12.52
N LYS A 100 -6.25 -0.46 11.89
CA LYS A 100 -7.23 0.39 11.19
C LYS A 100 -6.96 0.58 9.69
N TYR A 101 -5.74 0.34 9.22
CA TYR A 101 -5.39 0.56 7.82
C TYR A 101 -5.75 -0.65 6.97
N LEU A 102 -6.34 -0.42 5.81
CA LEU A 102 -6.78 -1.44 4.86
C LEU A 102 -6.17 -1.17 3.51
N LEU A 103 -5.40 -2.11 2.97
CA LEU A 103 -4.99 -2.06 1.56
C LEU A 103 -6.20 -2.31 0.69
N VAL A 104 -6.40 -1.46 -0.33
CA VAL A 104 -7.53 -1.54 -1.25
C VAL A 104 -7.04 -1.62 -2.67
N GLU A 105 -7.27 -2.76 -3.30
CA GLU A 105 -6.95 -3.03 -4.69
C GLU A 105 -8.16 -2.81 -5.59
N PHE A 106 -7.96 -2.10 -6.70
CA PHE A 106 -8.98 -1.89 -7.72
C PHE A 106 -8.83 -2.84 -8.89
N ASN A 107 -9.96 -3.21 -9.47
CA ASN A 107 -10.00 -3.95 -10.73
C ASN A 107 -9.40 -3.12 -11.87
N ASP A 108 -8.61 -3.78 -12.75
CA ASP A 108 -7.95 -3.12 -13.89
C ASP A 108 -8.90 -2.80 -15.05
N PHE A 109 -10.08 -3.43 -15.07
CA PHE A 109 -11.02 -3.30 -16.19
C PHE A 109 -12.20 -2.37 -15.89
N SER A 110 -12.51 -2.14 -14.61
CA SER A 110 -13.65 -1.33 -14.21
C SER A 110 -13.47 -0.70 -12.83
N ILE A 111 -13.70 0.59 -12.74
CA ILE A 111 -13.84 1.33 -11.47
C ILE A 111 -15.18 2.07 -11.53
N PRO A 112 -16.21 1.58 -10.85
CA PRO A 112 -17.54 2.18 -10.85
C PRO A 112 -17.56 3.64 -10.41
N PRO A 113 -18.50 4.48 -10.91
CA PRO A 113 -18.67 5.85 -10.42
C PRO A 113 -18.99 5.95 -8.92
N SER A 114 -19.64 4.92 -8.35
CA SER A 114 -19.96 4.82 -6.92
C SER A 114 -18.75 4.53 -6.01
N MET A 115 -17.56 4.40 -6.58
CA MET A 115 -16.36 4.04 -5.82
C MET A 115 -16.05 5.02 -4.69
N ASP A 116 -16.27 6.31 -4.91
CA ASP A 116 -16.10 7.35 -3.88
C ASP A 116 -16.97 7.07 -2.64
N GLN A 117 -18.22 6.60 -2.87
CA GLN A 117 -19.14 6.20 -1.79
C GLN A 117 -18.66 4.92 -1.08
N THR A 118 -18.17 3.95 -1.83
CA THR A 118 -17.66 2.69 -1.26
C THR A 118 -16.44 2.94 -0.38
N LEU A 119 -15.49 3.77 -0.80
CA LEU A 119 -14.33 4.15 0.03
C LEU A 119 -14.78 4.88 1.31
N HIS A 120 -15.79 5.74 1.21
CA HIS A 120 -16.36 6.40 2.39
C HIS A 120 -17.05 5.40 3.34
N LEU A 121 -17.75 4.39 2.81
CA LEU A 121 -18.33 3.32 3.63
C LEU A 121 -17.28 2.53 4.40
N LEU A 122 -16.14 2.20 3.77
CA LEU A 122 -15.04 1.54 4.49
C LEU A 122 -14.58 2.36 5.69
N GLN A 123 -14.49 3.68 5.53
CA GLN A 123 -14.12 4.60 6.65
C GLN A 123 -15.18 4.62 7.74
N LEU A 124 -16.46 4.63 7.40
CA LEU A 124 -17.56 4.54 8.36
C LEU A 124 -17.53 3.21 9.14
N TYR A 125 -17.08 2.14 8.52
CA TYR A 125 -16.87 0.84 9.18
C TYR A 125 -15.59 0.79 10.03
N GLY A 126 -14.80 1.87 10.05
CA GLY A 126 -13.57 1.98 10.87
C GLY A 126 -12.28 1.57 10.16
N ALA A 127 -12.33 1.26 8.87
CA ALA A 127 -11.14 0.96 8.07
C ALA A 127 -10.65 2.23 7.35
N THR A 128 -9.36 2.54 7.45
CA THR A 128 -8.73 3.65 6.73
C THR A 128 -8.11 3.13 5.43
N PRO A 129 -8.66 3.48 4.25
CA PRO A 129 -8.18 2.93 2.98
C PRO A 129 -6.78 3.42 2.61
N ILE A 130 -5.94 2.50 2.17
CA ILE A 130 -4.69 2.75 1.45
C ILE A 130 -4.87 2.19 0.04
N ILE A 131 -4.92 3.05 -0.96
CA ILE A 131 -5.02 2.62 -2.36
C ILE A 131 -3.70 1.98 -2.77
N THR A 132 -3.73 0.70 -3.15
CA THR A 132 -2.53 -0.06 -3.52
C THR A 132 -2.16 0.16 -4.97
N HIS A 133 -0.87 0.32 -5.22
CA HIS A 133 -0.23 0.40 -6.54
C HIS A 133 -1.07 1.07 -7.66
N PRO A 134 -1.71 2.23 -7.41
CA PRO A 134 -2.57 2.88 -8.41
C PRO A 134 -1.80 3.31 -9.66
N GLU A 135 -0.48 3.44 -9.60
CA GLU A 135 0.39 3.71 -10.74
C GLU A 135 0.41 2.57 -11.76
N ARG A 136 0.03 1.36 -11.35
CA ARG A 136 -0.08 0.19 -12.24
C ARG A 136 -1.45 0.10 -12.90
N ASN A 137 -2.49 0.61 -12.24
CA ASN A 137 -3.86 0.52 -12.74
C ASN A 137 -4.08 1.44 -13.95
N PRO A 138 -4.47 0.91 -15.13
CA PRO A 138 -4.61 1.70 -16.35
C PRO A 138 -5.72 2.75 -16.28
N LEU A 139 -6.80 2.47 -15.54
CA LEU A 139 -7.95 3.38 -15.42
C LEU A 139 -7.62 4.58 -14.50
N ILE A 140 -6.79 4.36 -13.49
CA ILE A 140 -6.32 5.43 -12.61
C ILE A 140 -5.28 6.28 -13.34
N ARG A 141 -4.35 5.66 -14.07
CA ARG A 141 -3.39 6.42 -14.91
C ARG A 141 -4.08 7.27 -15.97
N ALA A 142 -5.18 6.78 -16.55
CA ALA A 142 -5.96 7.54 -17.52
C ALA A 142 -6.74 8.72 -16.90
N ASN A 143 -7.00 8.68 -15.59
CA ASN A 143 -7.70 9.74 -14.86
C ASN A 143 -7.11 9.92 -13.44
N PRO A 144 -5.89 10.50 -13.34
CA PRO A 144 -5.17 10.65 -12.08
C PRO A 144 -5.86 11.57 -11.07
N ASP A 145 -6.76 12.45 -11.52
CA ASP A 145 -7.55 13.34 -10.64
C ASP A 145 -8.42 12.56 -9.64
N ARG A 146 -8.74 11.29 -9.94
CA ARG A 146 -9.42 10.40 -8.97
C ARG A 146 -8.60 10.23 -7.70
N MET A 147 -7.28 10.02 -7.83
CA MET A 147 -6.40 9.86 -6.66
C MET A 147 -6.46 11.09 -5.75
N TYR A 148 -6.35 12.28 -6.31
CA TYR A 148 -6.40 13.52 -5.52
C TYR A 148 -7.74 13.70 -4.80
N ARG A 149 -8.87 13.31 -5.43
CA ARG A 149 -10.19 13.33 -4.78
C ARG A 149 -10.25 12.34 -3.61
N TRP A 150 -9.81 11.10 -3.79
CA TRP A 150 -9.81 10.07 -2.75
C TRP A 150 -8.90 10.44 -1.57
N MET A 151 -7.73 11.03 -1.86
CA MET A 151 -6.86 11.56 -0.81
C MET A 151 -7.54 12.68 0.01
N ARG A 152 -8.29 13.59 -0.64
CA ARG A 152 -9.07 14.60 0.09
C ARG A 152 -10.20 14.01 0.94
N GLN A 153 -10.65 12.82 0.60
CA GLN A 153 -11.60 12.04 1.38
C GLN A 153 -10.92 11.23 2.50
N GLY A 154 -9.60 11.34 2.67
CA GLY A 154 -8.85 10.66 3.73
C GLY A 154 -8.31 9.28 3.35
N CYS A 155 -8.24 8.95 2.05
CA CYS A 155 -7.52 7.77 1.58
C CYS A 155 -6.02 8.06 1.47
N TYR A 156 -5.20 7.04 1.69
CA TYR A 156 -3.76 7.08 1.50
C TYR A 156 -3.34 6.37 0.21
N VAL A 157 -2.09 6.55 -0.18
CA VAL A 157 -1.53 6.01 -1.44
C VAL A 157 -0.29 5.19 -1.15
N GLN A 158 -0.28 3.93 -1.61
CA GLN A 158 0.90 3.08 -1.63
C GLN A 158 1.34 2.84 -3.07
N VAL A 159 2.61 3.11 -3.36
CA VAL A 159 3.26 2.85 -4.64
C VAL A 159 4.21 1.66 -4.51
N THR A 160 4.32 0.84 -5.56
CA THR A 160 5.21 -0.32 -5.55
C THR A 160 6.67 0.12 -5.78
N ALA A 161 7.60 -0.41 -4.97
CA ALA A 161 9.03 -0.15 -5.11
C ALA A 161 9.56 -0.47 -6.52
N GLN A 162 9.12 -1.60 -7.08
CA GLN A 162 9.53 -2.03 -8.41
C GLN A 162 8.97 -1.15 -9.55
N SER A 163 7.86 -0.41 -9.31
CA SER A 163 7.37 0.60 -10.26
C SER A 163 8.35 1.78 -10.34
N LEU A 164 8.83 2.27 -9.19
CA LEU A 164 9.85 3.32 -9.15
C LEU A 164 11.14 2.90 -9.85
N LEU A 165 11.50 1.61 -9.81
CA LEU A 165 12.66 1.05 -10.49
C LEU A 165 12.43 0.69 -11.98
N GLY A 166 11.21 0.90 -12.50
CA GLY A 166 10.86 0.67 -13.90
C GLY A 166 10.52 -0.78 -14.27
N ARG A 167 10.47 -1.70 -13.30
CA ARG A 167 10.23 -3.13 -13.55
C ARG A 167 8.77 -3.43 -13.95
N PHE A 168 7.83 -2.53 -13.69
CA PHE A 168 6.43 -2.59 -14.15
C PHE A 168 6.18 -1.76 -15.41
N GLY A 169 7.25 -1.44 -16.16
CA GLY A 169 7.20 -0.70 -17.42
C GLY A 169 7.20 0.82 -17.23
N SER A 170 7.45 1.52 -18.35
CA SER A 170 7.68 2.98 -18.35
C SER A 170 6.46 3.78 -17.90
N GLN A 171 5.24 3.34 -18.22
CA GLN A 171 4.02 4.07 -17.84
C GLN A 171 3.82 4.08 -16.32
N ALA A 172 4.00 2.93 -15.65
CA ALA A 172 3.93 2.84 -14.20
C ALA A 172 5.05 3.64 -13.55
N GLN A 173 6.27 3.56 -14.09
CA GLN A 173 7.42 4.32 -13.58
C GLN A 173 7.20 5.82 -13.67
N VAL A 174 6.78 6.34 -14.83
CA VAL A 174 6.51 7.76 -15.03
C VAL A 174 5.43 8.26 -14.07
N MET A 175 4.36 7.49 -13.88
CA MET A 175 3.29 7.86 -12.96
C MET A 175 3.77 7.86 -11.51
N ALA A 176 4.48 6.81 -11.06
CA ALA A 176 5.06 6.73 -9.73
C ALA A 176 6.03 7.90 -9.43
N GLU A 177 6.91 8.22 -10.38
CA GLU A 177 7.84 9.35 -10.25
C GLU A 177 7.14 10.72 -10.30
N THR A 178 6.04 10.85 -11.04
CA THR A 178 5.23 12.06 -11.04
C THR A 178 4.60 12.28 -9.67
N TRP A 179 3.93 11.27 -9.13
CA TRP A 179 3.32 11.35 -7.80
C TRP A 179 4.33 11.51 -6.67
N LEU A 180 5.55 10.97 -6.85
CA LEU A 180 6.64 11.22 -5.91
C LEU A 180 7.03 12.70 -5.88
N ARG A 181 7.16 13.35 -7.04
CA ARG A 181 7.46 14.79 -7.16
C ARG A 181 6.32 15.66 -6.64
N ASP A 182 5.09 15.26 -6.90
CA ASP A 182 3.88 15.95 -6.44
C ASP A 182 3.65 15.78 -4.93
N GLY A 183 4.44 14.93 -4.27
CA GLY A 183 4.38 14.69 -2.84
C GLY A 183 3.09 14.02 -2.38
N ILE A 184 2.49 13.14 -3.17
CA ILE A 184 1.19 12.51 -2.82
C ILE A 184 1.31 11.07 -2.31
N ILE A 185 2.53 10.52 -2.28
CA ILE A 185 2.76 9.13 -1.83
C ILE A 185 2.87 9.10 -0.31
N HIS A 186 2.22 8.13 0.31
CA HIS A 186 2.26 7.89 1.76
C HIS A 186 3.12 6.69 2.12
N PHE A 187 3.17 5.69 1.24
CA PHE A 187 3.88 4.43 1.45
C PHE A 187 4.55 3.97 0.17
N VAL A 188 5.73 3.37 0.32
CA VAL A 188 6.32 2.52 -0.71
C VAL A 188 6.45 1.12 -0.13
N ALA A 189 5.92 0.11 -0.83
CA ALA A 189 5.94 -1.28 -0.42
C ALA A 189 6.44 -2.17 -1.57
N SER A 190 6.81 -3.41 -1.28
CA SER A 190 7.39 -4.29 -2.29
C SER A 190 6.35 -4.89 -3.23
N ASP A 191 5.20 -5.27 -2.71
CA ASP A 191 4.22 -6.10 -3.40
C ASP A 191 4.88 -7.38 -3.94
N ALA A 192 5.72 -7.99 -3.09
CA ALA A 192 6.59 -9.10 -3.47
C ALA A 192 5.82 -10.41 -3.57
N HIS A 193 6.12 -11.20 -4.63
CA HIS A 193 5.45 -12.47 -4.89
C HIS A 193 6.45 -13.63 -5.09
N ASN A 194 7.71 -13.32 -5.42
CA ASN A 194 8.69 -14.34 -5.74
C ASN A 194 10.13 -13.82 -5.55
N LEU A 195 11.11 -14.68 -5.88
CA LEU A 195 12.53 -14.39 -5.67
C LEU A 195 13.19 -13.63 -6.83
N SER A 196 12.47 -13.34 -7.92
CA SER A 196 13.09 -12.82 -9.16
C SER A 196 12.42 -11.57 -9.72
N SER A 197 11.22 -11.71 -10.30
CA SER A 197 10.53 -10.62 -11.00
C SER A 197 9.84 -9.64 -10.04
N ARG A 198 9.36 -10.14 -8.88
CA ARG A 198 8.72 -9.36 -7.82
C ARG A 198 9.36 -9.68 -6.48
N PRO A 199 10.64 -9.28 -6.25
CA PRO A 199 11.39 -9.64 -5.05
C PRO A 199 10.96 -8.79 -3.83
N LEU A 200 11.17 -9.36 -2.64
CA LEU A 200 10.95 -8.68 -1.36
C LEU A 200 12.15 -7.77 -1.04
N GLN A 201 12.24 -6.65 -1.75
CA GLN A 201 13.32 -5.69 -1.68
C GLN A 201 12.81 -4.25 -1.78
N LEU A 202 13.35 -3.36 -0.94
CA LEU A 202 12.99 -1.95 -0.84
C LEU A 202 14.18 -1.01 -0.94
N LYS A 203 15.42 -1.49 -0.69
CA LYS A 203 16.62 -0.66 -0.54
C LYS A 203 16.89 0.21 -1.77
N ASP A 204 16.93 -0.37 -2.95
CA ASP A 204 17.24 0.37 -4.19
C ASP A 204 16.19 1.47 -4.47
N ALA A 205 14.90 1.16 -4.22
CA ALA A 205 13.83 2.14 -4.37
C ALA A 205 13.95 3.25 -3.33
N ARG A 206 14.32 2.92 -2.07
CA ARG A 206 14.56 3.90 -1.01
C ARG A 206 15.70 4.84 -1.34
N GLU A 207 16.80 4.32 -1.87
CA GLU A 207 17.95 5.12 -2.33
C GLU A 207 17.53 6.05 -3.47
N LYS A 208 16.81 5.53 -4.49
CA LYS A 208 16.27 6.34 -5.58
C LYS A 208 15.35 7.47 -5.10
N VAL A 209 14.47 7.18 -4.13
CA VAL A 209 13.59 8.20 -3.55
C VAL A 209 14.39 9.24 -2.78
N ALA A 210 15.40 8.81 -2.00
CA ALA A 210 16.28 9.72 -1.27
C ALA A 210 17.03 10.68 -2.20
N ASP A 211 17.48 10.20 -3.34
CA ASP A 211 18.16 11.01 -4.36
C ASP A 211 17.22 12.01 -5.06
N LYS A 212 15.95 11.63 -5.29
CA LYS A 212 15.00 12.47 -6.00
C LYS A 212 14.33 13.54 -5.13
N VAL A 213 13.91 13.19 -3.91
CA VAL A 213 13.07 14.05 -3.05
C VAL A 213 13.62 14.22 -1.63
N GLY A 214 14.78 13.64 -1.34
CA GLY A 214 15.50 13.80 -0.08
C GLY A 214 15.30 12.67 0.92
N LYS A 215 16.29 12.52 1.81
CA LYS A 215 16.38 11.40 2.78
C LYS A 215 15.22 11.38 3.78
N ASN A 216 14.70 12.55 4.18
CA ASN A 216 13.59 12.61 5.13
C ASN A 216 12.29 12.06 4.55
N VAL A 217 12.00 12.34 3.27
CA VAL A 217 10.86 11.77 2.58
C VAL A 217 11.04 10.26 2.41
N ALA A 218 12.23 9.81 1.99
CA ALA A 218 12.51 8.39 1.90
C ALA A 218 12.35 7.67 3.25
N GLN A 219 12.83 8.26 4.35
CA GLN A 219 12.63 7.73 5.69
C GLN A 219 11.13 7.62 6.02
N ALA A 220 10.35 8.66 5.72
CA ALA A 220 8.91 8.67 5.98
C ALA A 220 8.17 7.57 5.20
N LEU A 221 8.46 7.39 3.91
CA LEU A 221 7.73 6.48 3.03
C LEU A 221 8.09 5.00 3.23
N PHE A 222 9.32 4.68 3.68
CA PHE A 222 9.81 3.32 3.81
C PHE A 222 9.93 2.84 5.28
N GLU A 223 9.76 3.73 6.25
CA GLU A 223 9.94 3.38 7.66
C GLU A 223 8.90 4.01 8.57
N ASP A 224 8.80 5.34 8.65
CA ASP A 224 7.99 5.99 9.69
C ASP A 224 6.49 5.77 9.47
N ASN A 225 5.98 6.00 8.25
CA ASN A 225 4.58 5.74 7.90
C ASN A 225 4.25 4.24 7.90
N PRO A 226 5.05 3.35 7.25
CA PRO A 226 4.83 1.92 7.32
C PRO A 226 4.83 1.39 8.76
N ARG A 227 5.72 1.89 9.62
CA ARG A 227 5.75 1.53 11.04
C ARG A 227 4.51 2.02 11.79
N ALA A 228 4.07 3.25 11.52
CA ALA A 228 2.84 3.77 12.11
C ALA A 228 1.61 2.96 11.67
N ALA A 229 1.55 2.52 10.40
CA ALA A 229 0.50 1.65 9.91
C ALA A 229 0.53 0.27 10.58
N PHE A 230 1.72 -0.33 10.72
CA PHE A 230 1.92 -1.58 11.45
C PHE A 230 1.41 -1.50 12.89
N ASP A 231 1.68 -0.39 13.57
CA ASP A 231 1.27 -0.17 14.97
C ASP A 231 -0.18 0.35 15.10
N GLY A 232 -0.85 0.71 14.00
CA GLY A 232 -2.19 1.32 14.01
C GLY A 232 -2.22 2.77 14.48
N ARG A 233 -1.08 3.45 14.47
CA ARG A 233 -0.94 4.86 14.88
C ARG A 233 -1.26 5.82 13.73
N PRO A 234 -1.56 7.11 13.99
CA PRO A 234 -1.60 8.13 12.95
C PRO A 234 -0.27 8.22 12.21
N LEU A 235 -0.31 8.50 10.90
CA LEU A 235 0.90 8.65 10.10
C LEU A 235 1.66 9.91 10.52
N PRO A 236 2.98 9.82 10.77
CA PRO A 236 3.80 11.00 11.10
C PRO A 236 4.05 11.92 9.89
N TYR A 237 3.95 11.37 8.67
CA TYR A 237 4.09 12.12 7.44
C TYR A 237 2.84 11.96 6.57
N VAL A 238 2.09 13.05 6.39
CA VAL A 238 0.95 13.14 5.47
C VAL A 238 1.20 14.33 4.55
N PRO A 239 1.44 14.09 3.25
CA PRO A 239 1.69 15.19 2.31
C PRO A 239 0.47 16.10 2.20
N GLU A 240 0.71 17.41 2.15
CA GLU A 240 -0.33 18.41 1.85
C GLU A 240 -0.59 18.44 0.34
N LEU A 241 -1.82 18.14 -0.05
CA LEU A 241 -2.21 18.26 -1.46
C LEU A 241 -2.26 19.74 -1.86
N PRO A 242 -1.62 20.13 -2.99
CA PRO A 242 -1.84 21.44 -3.59
C PRO A 242 -3.33 21.73 -3.82
N ASP A 243 -3.75 22.96 -3.54
CA ASP A 243 -5.17 23.36 -3.61
C ASP A 243 -5.78 23.19 -5.02
N ASP A 244 -4.96 23.20 -6.07
CA ASP A 244 -5.33 23.12 -7.48
C ASP A 244 -5.39 21.71 -8.05
N LEU A 245 -4.75 20.73 -7.41
CA LEU A 245 -4.76 19.34 -7.88
C LEU A 245 -6.13 18.68 -7.66
N GLY A 246 -6.68 18.07 -8.72
CA GLY A 246 -7.93 17.30 -8.68
C GLY A 246 -9.19 18.13 -8.44
N GLN A 247 -9.16 19.46 -8.63
CA GLN A 247 -10.37 20.28 -8.71
C GLN A 247 -10.98 20.16 -10.11
N ALA A 248 -12.34 20.18 -10.16
CA ALA A 248 -13.02 20.17 -11.44
C ALA A 248 -12.59 21.39 -12.29
N PRO A 249 -12.42 21.26 -13.63
CA PRO A 249 -12.13 22.39 -14.49
C PRO A 249 -13.17 23.51 -14.29
N GLY A 250 -12.74 24.68 -13.82
CA GLY A 250 -13.63 25.84 -13.58
C GLY A 250 -13.76 26.28 -12.11
N ALA A 251 -13.21 25.56 -11.15
CA ALA A 251 -13.13 26.04 -9.77
C ALA A 251 -12.03 27.09 -9.65
N THR A 252 -12.41 28.34 -9.45
CA THR A 252 -11.45 29.44 -9.21
C THR A 252 -10.73 29.23 -7.88
N PRO A 253 -9.38 29.26 -7.85
CA PRO A 253 -8.64 29.09 -6.59
C PRO A 253 -8.95 30.25 -5.64
N LYS A 254 -9.49 29.93 -4.45
CA LYS A 254 -9.62 30.91 -3.37
C LYS A 254 -8.21 31.32 -2.90
N ARG A 255 -7.74 32.50 -3.34
CA ARG A 255 -6.50 33.09 -2.85
C ARG A 255 -6.56 33.20 -1.34
N ARG A 256 -5.86 32.32 -0.59
CA ARG A 256 -5.59 32.53 0.82
C ARG A 256 -4.70 33.74 0.96
N LYS A 257 -5.20 34.83 1.60
CA LYS A 257 -4.40 35.97 2.05
C LYS A 257 -3.45 35.43 3.14
N ARG A 258 -2.15 35.38 2.85
CA ARG A 258 -1.12 35.22 3.88
C ARG A 258 -1.20 36.45 4.78
N PHE A 259 -1.69 36.29 5.99
CA PHE A 259 -1.50 37.28 7.06
C PHE A 259 -0.08 37.07 7.60
N TRP A 260 0.80 38.02 7.31
CA TRP A 260 2.04 38.21 8.02
C TRP A 260 1.71 38.93 9.32
N PHE A 261 1.92 38.32 10.47
CA PHE A 261 2.06 39.04 11.71
C PHE A 261 3.55 39.36 11.89
N PHE A 262 3.81 40.65 12.09
CA PHE A 262 5.11 41.16 12.49
C PHE A 262 5.37 40.82 13.96
#